data_351ec978d832a5fd58d2c709a9865d1c
#
_entry.id   351ec978d832a5fd58d2c709a9865d1c
#
_cell.length_a   1.000
_cell.length_b   1.000
_cell.length_c   1.000
_cell.angle_alpha   90.00
_cell.angle_beta   90.00
_cell.angle_gamma   90.00
#
_symmetry.space_group_name_H-M   'P 1'
#
loop_
_entity.id
_entity.type
_entity.pdbx_description
1 polymer ?
#
loop_
_entity_poly.entity_id
_entity_poly.type
_entity_poly.pdbx_seq_one_letter_code
_entity_poly.pdbx_strand_id
1 'polypeptide(L)'
;MILAGVLLMLPLLCQAQKNLFNKYGDMKGVSSVYISKAMIETNPNLFTKDVYIGKVSGQLNSVQVLSTIDNNVKKEMRKDLRSLVQSSRYELLMKQKGTVSSSEFYMSRKGEKVKELIMIVDGAATLKFVYLEGDMTLKDIQNIMMYQNTSWNGNNVNI
;
A
#
# COMPACT_ATOMS: atom_id res chain seq x y z
N MET A 1 46.59 3.04 18.56
CA MET A 1 46.09 3.43 17.24
C MET A 1 45.23 2.31 16.70
N ILE A 2 43.95 2.34 17.06
CA ILE A 2 42.95 1.51 16.38
C ILE A 2 41.75 2.42 16.20
N LEU A 3 41.68 3.02 15.03
CA LEU A 3 40.56 3.85 14.61
C LEU A 3 40.05 3.30 13.28
N ALA A 4 38.76 3.38 13.11
CA ALA A 4 38.04 3.22 11.85
C ALA A 4 37.57 1.82 11.49
N GLY A 5 36.42 1.48 12.01
CA GLY A 5 35.59 0.36 11.55
C GLY A 5 34.12 0.58 11.83
N VAL A 6 33.71 1.82 12.04
CA VAL A 6 32.31 2.18 12.12
C VAL A 6 32.01 2.98 10.89
N LEU A 7 31.34 2.38 9.95
CA LEU A 7 30.36 3.08 9.13
C LEU A 7 30.11 2.36 7.83
N LEU A 8 28.91 2.09 7.62
CA LEU A 8 28.14 1.96 6.37
C LEU A 8 27.15 0.81 6.45
N MET A 9 26.38 0.84 7.52
CA MET A 9 25.05 0.23 7.54
C MET A 9 24.00 1.30 7.23
N LEU A 10 23.99 1.77 6.00
CA LEU A 10 22.97 2.68 5.43
C LEU A 10 22.46 2.12 4.14
N PRO A 11 21.32 2.42 3.77
CA PRO A 11 19.94 2.09 4.03
C PRO A 11 19.41 1.07 3.02
N LEU A 12 19.58 -0.19 3.30
CA LEU A 12 18.96 -1.27 2.51
C LEU A 12 17.44 -1.41 2.76
N LEU A 13 16.87 -0.57 3.63
CA LEU A 13 15.48 -0.71 4.09
C LEU A 13 14.44 -0.03 3.20
N CYS A 14 14.85 0.76 2.20
CA CYS A 14 13.92 1.51 1.35
C CYS A 14 13.47 0.75 0.09
N GLN A 15 13.81 -0.52 -0.06
CA GLN A 15 13.62 -1.23 -1.33
C GLN A 15 12.57 -2.34 -1.30
N ALA A 16 12.06 -2.71 -0.14
CA ALA A 16 11.21 -3.90 -0.06
C ALA A 16 9.88 -3.77 -0.84
N GLN A 17 9.23 -2.59 -0.82
CA GLN A 17 7.99 -2.37 -1.56
C GLN A 17 8.22 -2.17 -3.07
N LYS A 18 9.32 -1.53 -3.47
CA LYS A 18 9.73 -1.47 -4.88
C LYS A 18 10.00 -2.86 -5.42
N ASN A 19 10.58 -3.72 -4.61
CA ASN A 19 10.82 -5.11 -4.95
C ASN A 19 9.51 -5.89 -5.14
N LEU A 20 8.47 -5.63 -4.34
CA LEU A 20 7.16 -6.27 -4.51
C LEU A 20 6.50 -5.87 -5.84
N PHE A 21 6.45 -4.57 -6.13
CA PHE A 21 5.86 -4.10 -7.37
C PHE A 21 6.63 -4.61 -8.59
N ASN A 22 7.97 -4.58 -8.55
CA ASN A 22 8.80 -5.12 -9.62
C ASN A 22 8.65 -6.64 -9.78
N LYS A 23 8.50 -7.37 -8.64
CA LYS A 23 8.33 -8.83 -8.68
C LYS A 23 7.00 -9.24 -9.28
N TYR A 24 5.93 -8.55 -8.90
CA TYR A 24 4.56 -8.97 -9.25
C TYR A 24 3.94 -8.15 -10.39
N GLY A 25 4.45 -6.95 -10.68
CA GLY A 25 3.84 -6.01 -11.62
C GLY A 25 3.67 -6.54 -13.04
N ASP A 26 4.63 -7.32 -13.51
CA ASP A 26 4.63 -7.95 -14.85
C ASP A 26 4.26 -9.45 -14.82
N MET A 27 3.88 -9.96 -13.63
CA MET A 27 3.58 -11.39 -13.46
C MET A 27 2.22 -11.72 -14.08
N LYS A 28 2.17 -12.82 -14.85
CA LYS A 28 0.91 -13.34 -15.40
C LYS A 28 -0.08 -13.63 -14.25
N GLY A 29 -1.32 -13.19 -14.41
CA GLY A 29 -2.36 -13.35 -13.39
C GLY A 29 -2.39 -12.24 -12.34
N VAL A 30 -1.55 -11.21 -12.48
CA VAL A 30 -1.56 -10.01 -11.65
C VAL A 30 -2.01 -8.82 -12.49
N SER A 31 -2.94 -8.04 -11.94
CA SER A 31 -3.25 -6.68 -12.42
C SER A 31 -2.41 -5.68 -11.64
N SER A 32 -1.72 -4.81 -12.34
CA SER A 32 -0.86 -3.78 -11.76
C SER A 32 -1.24 -2.39 -12.24
N VAL A 33 -1.20 -1.40 -11.35
CA VAL A 33 -1.37 0.01 -11.66
C VAL A 33 -0.25 0.80 -10.98
N TYR A 34 0.43 1.65 -11.74
CA TYR A 34 1.37 2.63 -11.21
C TYR A 34 0.95 4.03 -11.63
N ILE A 35 0.79 4.93 -10.67
CA ILE A 35 0.46 6.34 -10.89
C ILE A 35 1.63 7.16 -10.36
N SER A 36 2.28 7.88 -11.26
CA SER A 36 3.40 8.76 -10.92
C SER A 36 2.93 10.11 -10.36
N LYS A 37 3.84 10.81 -9.70
CA LYS A 37 3.61 12.18 -9.23
C LYS A 37 3.13 13.10 -10.35
N ALA A 38 3.74 13.04 -11.52
CA ALA A 38 3.36 13.86 -12.67
C ALA A 38 1.89 13.62 -13.10
N MET A 39 1.44 12.36 -13.09
CA MET A 39 0.04 12.04 -13.39
C MET A 39 -0.91 12.56 -12.32
N ILE A 40 -0.54 12.43 -11.04
CA ILE A 40 -1.33 12.93 -9.90
C ILE A 40 -1.47 14.46 -9.98
N GLU A 41 -0.39 15.18 -10.29
CA GLU A 41 -0.39 16.64 -10.44
C GLU A 41 -1.22 17.11 -11.63
N THR A 42 -1.21 16.36 -12.73
CA THR A 42 -2.00 16.66 -13.94
C THR A 42 -3.49 16.43 -13.72
N ASN A 43 -3.86 15.46 -12.91
CA ASN A 43 -5.25 15.14 -12.62
C ASN A 43 -5.46 14.90 -11.11
N PRO A 44 -5.61 15.98 -10.32
CA PRO A 44 -5.74 15.90 -8.87
C PRO A 44 -7.01 15.18 -8.39
N ASN A 45 -7.99 14.99 -9.25
CA ASN A 45 -9.21 14.21 -8.96
C ASN A 45 -9.13 12.77 -9.46
N LEU A 46 -7.93 12.33 -9.82
CA LEU A 46 -7.71 10.97 -10.26
C LEU A 46 -8.16 9.96 -9.19
N PHE A 47 -8.95 9.02 -9.62
CA PHE A 47 -9.26 7.85 -8.81
C PHE A 47 -9.11 6.59 -9.66
N THR A 48 -8.71 5.51 -9.03
CA THR A 48 -8.87 4.18 -9.59
C THR A 48 -10.09 3.53 -8.94
N LYS A 49 -10.61 2.45 -9.53
CA LYS A 49 -11.67 1.65 -8.87
C LYS A 49 -11.24 1.10 -7.50
N ASP A 50 -9.95 1.18 -7.21
CA ASP A 50 -9.32 0.61 -6.03
C ASP A 50 -8.98 1.63 -4.95
N VAL A 51 -8.72 2.89 -5.34
CA VAL A 51 -8.30 3.96 -4.42
C VAL A 51 -8.81 5.32 -4.88
N TYR A 52 -9.46 6.05 -3.99
CA TYR A 52 -9.79 7.46 -4.18
C TYR A 52 -8.77 8.34 -3.46
N ILE A 53 -8.03 9.13 -4.21
CA ILE A 53 -6.92 9.97 -3.71
C ILE A 53 -7.15 11.48 -3.87
N GLY A 54 -8.29 11.90 -4.38
CA GLY A 54 -8.53 13.30 -4.79
C GLY A 54 -8.27 14.34 -3.70
N LYS A 55 -8.58 14.03 -2.43
CA LYS A 55 -8.36 14.97 -1.31
C LYS A 55 -6.92 15.04 -0.80
N VAL A 56 -6.07 14.09 -1.20
CA VAL A 56 -4.68 13.99 -0.72
C VAL A 56 -3.67 13.99 -1.86
N SER A 57 -4.14 14.23 -3.09
CA SER A 57 -3.31 14.17 -4.29
C SER A 57 -2.06 15.05 -4.23
N GLY A 58 -2.15 16.26 -3.64
CA GLY A 58 -1.03 17.18 -3.51
C GLY A 58 0.09 16.70 -2.57
N GLN A 59 -0.17 15.70 -1.71
CA GLN A 59 0.78 15.12 -0.79
C GLN A 59 1.39 13.80 -1.30
N LEU A 60 0.89 13.26 -2.41
CA LEU A 60 1.32 11.99 -2.94
C LEU A 60 2.43 12.12 -3.98
N ASN A 61 3.40 11.23 -3.90
CA ASN A 61 4.47 11.06 -4.88
C ASN A 61 4.16 9.91 -5.85
N SER A 62 3.54 8.84 -5.34
CA SER A 62 3.14 7.72 -6.17
C SER A 62 2.02 6.90 -5.55
N VAL A 63 1.30 6.18 -6.41
CA VAL A 63 0.33 5.16 -6.04
C VAL A 63 0.66 3.88 -6.79
N GLN A 64 0.69 2.76 -6.10
CA GLN A 64 0.89 1.44 -6.68
C GLN A 64 -0.23 0.51 -6.24
N VAL A 65 -0.79 -0.25 -7.17
CA VAL A 65 -1.81 -1.24 -6.89
C VAL A 65 -1.41 -2.55 -7.55
N LEU A 66 -1.46 -3.63 -6.79
CA LEU A 66 -1.35 -5.00 -7.29
C LEU A 66 -2.60 -5.75 -6.87
N SER A 67 -3.19 -6.52 -7.78
CA SER A 67 -4.27 -7.41 -7.43
C SER A 67 -4.21 -8.71 -8.23
N THR A 68 -4.61 -9.82 -7.60
CA THR A 68 -4.62 -11.12 -8.23
C THR A 68 -5.78 -11.98 -7.73
N ILE A 69 -6.30 -12.81 -8.63
CA ILE A 69 -7.26 -13.88 -8.33
C ILE A 69 -6.63 -15.27 -8.44
N ASP A 70 -5.40 -15.35 -8.93
CA ASP A 70 -4.66 -16.62 -9.05
C ASP A 70 -4.25 -17.14 -7.67
N ASN A 71 -4.62 -18.37 -7.35
CA ASN A 71 -4.41 -18.94 -6.01
C ASN A 71 -2.93 -19.17 -5.66
N ASN A 72 -2.09 -19.49 -6.65
CA ASN A 72 -0.67 -19.69 -6.42
C ASN A 72 0.02 -18.37 -6.18
N VAL A 73 -0.29 -17.38 -7.02
CA VAL A 73 0.22 -16.01 -6.86
C VAL A 73 -0.27 -15.40 -5.54
N LYS A 74 -1.54 -15.57 -5.16
CA LYS A 74 -2.05 -15.13 -3.85
C LYS A 74 -1.26 -15.68 -2.69
N LYS A 75 -0.94 -16.99 -2.72
CA LYS A 75 -0.19 -17.64 -1.65
C LYS A 75 1.21 -17.05 -1.50
N GLU A 76 1.90 -16.84 -2.60
CA GLU A 76 3.25 -16.27 -2.61
C GLU A 76 3.23 -14.78 -2.21
N MET A 77 2.37 -13.98 -2.82
CA MET A 77 2.23 -12.56 -2.54
C MET A 77 1.82 -12.33 -1.07
N ARG A 78 0.92 -13.14 -0.51
CA ARG A 78 0.54 -13.06 0.92
C ARG A 78 1.74 -13.26 1.83
N LYS A 79 2.62 -14.21 1.53
CA LYS A 79 3.84 -14.44 2.30
C LYS A 79 4.76 -13.22 2.26
N ASP A 80 4.98 -12.66 1.08
CA ASP A 80 5.85 -11.49 0.91
C ASP A 80 5.27 -10.23 1.56
N LEU A 81 3.95 -10.04 1.46
CA LEU A 81 3.26 -8.93 2.14
C LEU A 81 3.36 -9.04 3.66
N ARG A 82 3.21 -10.25 4.22
CA ARG A 82 3.41 -10.47 5.66
C ARG A 82 4.84 -10.13 6.08
N SER A 83 5.82 -10.56 5.32
CA SER A 83 7.23 -10.23 5.58
C SER A 83 7.48 -8.71 5.54
N LEU A 84 6.90 -8.01 4.58
CA LEU A 84 7.01 -6.56 4.45
C LEU A 84 6.46 -5.82 5.67
N VAL A 85 5.23 -6.12 6.08
CA VAL A 85 4.55 -5.37 7.16
C VAL A 85 4.99 -5.77 8.57
N GLN A 86 5.66 -6.90 8.73
CA GLN A 86 6.26 -7.31 10.01
C GLN A 86 7.56 -6.57 10.32
N SER A 87 8.13 -5.83 9.38
CA SER A 87 9.30 -5.01 9.65
C SER A 87 8.97 -3.91 10.67
N SER A 88 9.92 -3.54 11.53
CA SER A 88 9.77 -2.49 12.56
C SER A 88 9.46 -1.10 12.00
N ARG A 89 9.53 -0.95 10.68
CA ARG A 89 9.25 0.27 9.94
C ARG A 89 7.76 0.59 9.86
N TYR A 90 6.90 -0.44 9.89
CA TYR A 90 5.47 -0.27 9.70
C TYR A 90 4.71 -0.42 11.01
N GLU A 91 3.78 0.49 11.23
CA GLU A 91 2.83 0.52 12.33
C GLU A 91 1.45 0.11 11.81
N LEU A 92 0.83 -0.87 12.46
CA LEU A 92 -0.55 -1.26 12.15
C LEU A 92 -1.52 -0.17 12.62
N LEU A 93 -2.29 0.38 11.69
CA LEU A 93 -3.33 1.37 11.98
C LEU A 93 -4.68 0.72 12.24
N MET A 94 -5.07 -0.21 11.40
CA MET A 94 -6.37 -0.87 11.47
C MET A 94 -6.29 -2.27 10.89
N LYS A 95 -7.01 -3.18 11.54
CA LYS A 95 -7.30 -4.51 11.01
C LYS A 95 -8.77 -4.79 11.15
N GLN A 96 -9.41 -5.07 10.03
CA GLN A 96 -10.81 -5.47 9.96
C GLN A 96 -10.90 -6.89 9.40
N LYS A 97 -11.68 -7.74 10.04
CA LYS A 97 -11.95 -9.10 9.58
C LYS A 97 -13.44 -9.28 9.40
N GLY A 98 -13.85 -9.50 8.16
CA GLY A 98 -15.19 -9.92 7.78
C GLY A 98 -15.28 -11.44 7.63
N THR A 99 -16.43 -11.91 7.18
CA THR A 99 -16.68 -13.34 6.94
C THR A 99 -15.95 -13.86 5.70
N VAL A 100 -15.78 -13.03 4.67
CA VAL A 100 -15.21 -13.42 3.37
C VAL A 100 -13.88 -12.73 3.04
N SER A 101 -13.53 -11.66 3.76
CA SER A 101 -12.32 -10.90 3.53
C SER A 101 -11.80 -10.24 4.80
N SER A 102 -10.52 -9.89 4.79
CA SER A 102 -9.90 -9.03 5.79
C SER A 102 -9.22 -7.85 5.12
N SER A 103 -9.17 -6.72 5.81
CA SER A 103 -8.40 -5.54 5.39
C SER A 103 -7.49 -5.08 6.51
N GLU A 104 -6.29 -4.69 6.14
CA GLU A 104 -5.26 -4.22 7.05
C GLU A 104 -4.63 -2.94 6.48
N PHE A 105 -4.40 -1.97 7.37
CA PHE A 105 -3.77 -0.70 7.04
C PHE A 105 -2.52 -0.53 7.89
N TYR A 106 -1.42 -0.21 7.23
CA TYR A 106 -0.14 0.03 7.87
C TYR A 106 0.44 1.35 7.39
N MET A 107 1.14 2.06 8.25
CA MET A 107 1.85 3.27 7.88
C MET A 107 3.31 3.23 8.30
N SER A 108 4.12 4.01 7.59
CA SER A 108 5.49 4.37 7.99
C SER A 108 5.58 5.87 8.14
N ARG A 109 6.17 6.35 9.23
CA ARG A 109 6.31 7.77 9.55
C ARG A 109 7.76 8.23 9.63
N LYS A 110 7.95 9.51 9.34
CA LYS A 110 9.17 10.25 9.66
C LYS A 110 8.75 11.57 10.34
N GLY A 111 8.95 11.66 11.66
CA GLY A 111 8.37 12.74 12.45
C GLY A 111 6.84 12.72 12.41
N GLU A 112 6.24 13.87 12.14
CA GLU A 112 4.78 14.02 12.05
C GLU A 112 4.20 13.63 10.67
N LYS A 113 5.07 13.38 9.68
CA LYS A 113 4.63 13.02 8.32
C LYS A 113 4.57 11.53 8.11
N VAL A 114 3.46 11.08 7.56
CA VAL A 114 3.30 9.71 7.06
C VAL A 114 3.92 9.66 5.66
N LYS A 115 4.95 8.85 5.51
CA LYS A 115 5.69 8.69 4.26
C LYS A 115 5.10 7.60 3.38
N GLU A 116 4.50 6.61 3.99
CA GLU A 116 3.96 5.45 3.30
C GLU A 116 2.68 4.97 3.98
N LEU A 117 1.72 4.61 3.17
CA LEU A 117 0.51 3.91 3.58
C LEU A 117 0.37 2.63 2.76
N ILE A 118 0.22 1.51 3.46
CA ILE A 118 -0.05 0.20 2.86
C ILE A 118 -1.48 -0.21 3.22
N MET A 119 -2.22 -0.66 2.22
CA MET A 119 -3.53 -1.28 2.40
C MET A 119 -3.50 -2.67 1.79
N ILE A 120 -3.86 -3.69 2.57
CA ILE A 120 -3.95 -5.07 2.13
C ILE A 120 -5.40 -5.53 2.29
N VAL A 121 -6.00 -6.02 1.20
CA VAL A 121 -7.31 -6.67 1.22
C VAL A 121 -7.10 -8.12 0.81
N ASP A 122 -7.33 -9.01 1.76
CA ASP A 122 -7.17 -10.46 1.57
C ASP A 122 -8.54 -11.13 1.63
N GLY A 123 -9.05 -11.49 0.48
CA GLY A 123 -10.35 -12.14 0.33
C GLY A 123 -10.24 -13.55 -0.25
N ALA A 124 -11.36 -14.27 -0.19
CA ALA A 124 -11.46 -15.60 -0.79
C ALA A 124 -11.15 -15.57 -2.29
N ALA A 125 -11.72 -14.60 -3.02
CA ALA A 125 -11.52 -14.47 -4.45
C ALA A 125 -10.24 -13.68 -4.82
N THR A 126 -9.97 -12.57 -4.14
CA THR A 126 -8.93 -11.59 -4.57
C THR A 126 -8.00 -11.24 -3.42
N LEU A 127 -6.72 -11.15 -3.71
CA LEU A 127 -5.72 -10.48 -2.87
C LEU A 127 -5.35 -9.17 -3.55
N LYS A 128 -5.43 -8.05 -2.79
CA LYS A 128 -5.09 -6.71 -3.27
C LYS A 128 -4.09 -6.06 -2.32
N PHE A 129 -3.11 -5.41 -2.91
CA PHE A 129 -2.12 -4.58 -2.24
C PHE A 129 -2.15 -3.18 -2.83
N VAL A 130 -2.26 -2.17 -1.99
CA VAL A 130 -2.19 -0.76 -2.36
C VAL A 130 -1.10 -0.09 -1.55
N TYR A 131 -0.26 0.65 -2.23
CA TYR A 131 0.84 1.39 -1.64
C TYR A 131 0.78 2.85 -2.07
N LEU A 132 0.75 3.72 -1.11
CA LEU A 132 0.81 5.18 -1.29
C LEU A 132 2.11 5.70 -0.70
N GLU A 133 2.84 6.51 -1.47
CA GLU A 133 4.05 7.20 -1.03
C GLU A 133 3.84 8.70 -1.12
N GLY A 134 4.26 9.44 -0.07
CA GLY A 134 4.13 10.90 -0.08
C GLY A 134 4.51 11.56 1.25
N ASP A 135 4.06 12.79 1.42
CA ASP A 135 4.22 13.60 2.63
C ASP A 135 2.86 13.87 3.30
N MET A 136 2.16 12.80 3.63
CA MET A 136 0.79 12.85 4.14
C MET A 136 0.74 13.26 5.62
N THR A 137 -0.38 13.84 6.04
CA THR A 137 -0.73 14.03 7.45
C THR A 137 -1.59 12.87 7.97
N LEU A 138 -1.72 12.74 9.29
CA LEU A 138 -2.66 11.77 9.86
C LEU A 138 -4.11 12.04 9.43
N LYS A 139 -4.48 13.29 9.20
CA LYS A 139 -5.80 13.65 8.68
C LYS A 139 -6.01 13.16 7.24
N ASP A 140 -4.96 13.21 6.42
CA ASP A 140 -5.02 12.64 5.06
C ASP A 140 -5.25 11.13 5.11
N ILE A 141 -4.56 10.44 6.02
CA ILE A 141 -4.74 9.00 6.24
C ILE A 141 -6.18 8.68 6.67
N GLN A 142 -6.72 9.44 7.62
CA GLN A 142 -8.13 9.27 8.05
C GLN A 142 -9.10 9.46 6.89
N ASN A 143 -8.88 10.46 6.03
CA ASN A 143 -9.70 10.68 4.84
C ASN A 143 -9.63 9.49 3.88
N ILE A 144 -8.44 8.99 3.58
CA ILE A 144 -8.26 7.82 2.71
C ILE A 144 -9.01 6.61 3.28
N MET A 145 -8.83 6.32 4.57
CA MET A 145 -9.45 5.16 5.22
C MET A 145 -10.98 5.25 5.23
N MET A 146 -11.57 6.43 5.47
CA MET A 146 -13.01 6.62 5.43
C MET A 146 -13.59 6.33 4.04
N TYR A 147 -12.97 6.82 2.99
CA TYR A 147 -13.42 6.57 1.61
C TYR A 147 -13.30 5.10 1.22
N GLN A 148 -12.20 4.45 1.61
CA GLN A 148 -12.02 3.03 1.33
C GLN A 148 -13.05 2.16 2.04
N ASN A 149 -13.35 2.45 3.30
CA ASN A 149 -14.33 1.69 4.08
C ASN A 149 -15.74 1.80 3.49
N THR A 150 -16.13 2.98 3.02
CA THR A 150 -17.42 3.20 2.36
C THR A 150 -17.51 2.46 1.02
N SER A 151 -16.41 2.49 0.23
CA SER A 151 -16.35 1.82 -1.08
C SER A 151 -16.40 0.30 -0.97
N TRP A 152 -15.81 -0.27 0.07
CA TRP A 152 -15.78 -1.74 0.26
C TRP A 152 -17.05 -2.28 0.89
N ASN A 153 -17.72 -1.51 1.73
CA ASN A 153 -19.02 -1.90 2.29
C ASN A 153 -20.17 -1.71 1.28
N GLY A 154 -20.05 -0.77 0.35
CA GLY A 154 -21.06 -0.51 -0.68
C GLY A 154 -21.14 -1.58 -1.78
N ASN A 155 -20.09 -2.34 -2.00
CA ASN A 155 -20.07 -3.43 -2.99
C ASN A 155 -20.69 -4.74 -2.48
N ASN A 156 -21.15 -4.79 -1.24
CA ASN A 156 -21.87 -5.94 -0.66
C ASN A 156 -23.39 -5.76 -0.62
N VAL A 157 -23.93 -4.72 -1.26
CA VAL A 157 -25.38 -4.46 -1.33
C VAL A 157 -25.82 -4.35 -2.79
N ASN A 158 -25.64 -5.42 -3.56
CA ASN A 158 -26.45 -5.71 -4.73
C ASN A 158 -26.51 -7.23 -4.88
N ILE A 159 -27.48 -7.79 -4.24
CA ILE A 159 -28.13 -9.04 -4.61
C ILE A 159 -29.28 -8.70 -5.53
#